data_69d37cf237041ef8deca769c034f974d
#
_entry.id   69d37cf237041ef8deca769c034f974d
#
_cell.length_a   1.000
_cell.length_b   1.000
_cell.length_c   1.000
_cell.angle_alpha   90.00
_cell.angle_beta   90.00
_cell.angle_gamma   90.00
#
_symmetry.space_group_name_H-M   'P 1'
#
loop_
_entity.id
_entity.type
_entity.pdbx_description
1 polymer ?
#
loop_
_entity_poly.entity_id
_entity_poly.type
_entity_poly.pdbx_seq_one_letter_code
_entity_poly.pdbx_strand_id
1 'polypeptide(L)'
;MTDLKLPELNCVIIAGHLTKDPTFRQTTTGTPVANFCIAANRKYRDSNNQVQEEVCYVGVVAWNALAESCYNRLKKGSAVLVEGEMQSRTWKAPDGSVRNVVEIKARHIQFLNKSIKPEKAEAHDTPVPAGTTTTMDDELFDRYAAHDASIGKGELPL
;
A
#
# COMPACT_ATOMS: atom_id res chain seq x y z
N MET A 1 40.57 -11.63 11.56
CA MET A 1 39.11 -11.57 11.43
C MET A 1 38.79 -10.99 10.08
N THR A 2 38.23 -11.76 9.21
CA THR A 2 37.76 -11.27 7.89
C THR A 2 36.60 -10.31 8.14
N ASP A 3 36.82 -9.07 7.77
CA ASP A 3 35.81 -8.02 7.84
C ASP A 3 34.67 -8.37 6.83
N LEU A 4 33.61 -8.98 7.34
CA LEU A 4 32.46 -9.40 6.50
C LEU A 4 31.68 -8.15 6.10
N LYS A 5 31.95 -7.63 4.91
CA LYS A 5 31.21 -6.50 4.35
C LYS A 5 29.86 -6.99 3.84
N LEU A 6 28.79 -6.66 4.54
CA LEU A 6 27.43 -6.95 4.07
C LEU A 6 27.10 -6.12 2.83
N PRO A 7 26.44 -6.72 1.82
CA PRO A 7 25.96 -5.96 0.68
C PRO A 7 24.81 -5.03 1.11
N GLU A 8 24.79 -3.83 0.59
CA GLU A 8 23.69 -2.87 0.75
C GLU A 8 22.54 -3.24 -0.20
N LEU A 9 21.85 -4.34 0.12
CA LEU A 9 20.73 -4.82 -0.68
C LEU A 9 19.42 -4.63 0.05
N ASN A 10 18.53 -3.83 -0.54
CA ASN A 10 17.14 -3.64 -0.11
C ASN A 10 16.27 -3.54 -1.36
N CYS A 11 15.63 -4.64 -1.73
CA CYS A 11 14.80 -4.74 -2.92
C CYS A 11 13.56 -5.57 -2.62
N VAL A 12 12.41 -5.03 -2.95
CA VAL A 12 11.11 -5.68 -2.85
C VAL A 12 10.41 -5.60 -4.19
N ILE A 13 9.89 -6.74 -4.64
CA ILE A 13 9.00 -6.82 -5.80
C ILE A 13 7.74 -7.55 -5.35
N ILE A 14 6.60 -6.90 -5.47
CA ILE A 14 5.33 -7.44 -5.01
C ILE A 14 4.21 -7.04 -5.97
N ALA A 15 3.30 -7.96 -6.24
CA ALA A 15 2.08 -7.71 -7.01
C ALA A 15 0.86 -7.89 -6.11
N GLY A 16 -0.13 -7.02 -6.29
CA GLY A 16 -1.37 -7.08 -5.51
C GLY A 16 -2.42 -6.12 -6.04
N HIS A 17 -3.52 -6.05 -5.31
CA HIS A 17 -4.64 -5.16 -5.62
C HIS A 17 -4.74 -4.07 -4.56
N LEU A 18 -5.06 -2.84 -4.96
CA LEU A 18 -5.32 -1.77 -4.02
C LEU A 18 -6.54 -2.08 -3.17
N THR A 19 -6.43 -1.89 -1.87
CA THR A 19 -7.52 -2.07 -0.91
C THR A 19 -8.43 -0.86 -0.83
N LYS A 20 -7.88 0.33 -1.08
CA LYS A 20 -8.59 1.63 -1.12
C LYS A 20 -8.01 2.51 -2.23
N ASP A 21 -8.69 3.61 -2.53
CA ASP A 21 -8.16 4.64 -3.44
C ASP A 21 -6.87 5.24 -2.87
N PRO A 22 -5.88 5.61 -3.70
CA PRO A 22 -4.68 6.27 -3.24
C PRO A 22 -5.00 7.63 -2.59
N THR A 23 -4.34 7.92 -1.48
CA THR A 23 -4.33 9.25 -0.89
C THR A 23 -3.20 10.07 -1.50
N PHE A 24 -3.49 11.30 -1.89
CA PHE A 24 -2.52 12.21 -2.47
C PHE A 24 -2.33 13.44 -1.58
N ARG A 25 -1.09 13.83 -1.39
CA ARG A 25 -0.73 15.05 -0.66
C ARG A 25 0.53 15.67 -1.22
N GLN A 26 0.78 16.90 -0.84
CA GLN A 26 2.06 17.57 -1.07
C GLN A 26 2.75 17.82 0.26
N THR A 27 4.06 17.66 0.29
CA THR A 27 4.87 18.06 1.44
C THR A 27 4.92 19.57 1.57
N THR A 28 5.44 20.08 2.68
CA THR A 28 5.66 21.53 2.89
C THR A 28 6.55 22.16 1.83
N THR A 29 7.41 21.36 1.19
CA THR A 29 8.27 21.76 0.06
C THR A 29 7.60 21.62 -1.30
N GLY A 30 6.31 21.21 -1.34
CA GLY A 30 5.55 21.05 -2.58
C GLY A 30 5.77 19.71 -3.30
N THR A 31 6.50 18.77 -2.70
CA THR A 31 6.76 17.46 -3.32
C THR A 31 5.52 16.56 -3.27
N PRO A 32 5.03 16.05 -4.42
CA PRO A 32 3.89 15.13 -4.44
C PRO A 32 4.21 13.80 -3.78
N VAL A 33 3.27 13.30 -2.98
CA VAL A 33 3.34 11.99 -2.32
C VAL A 33 2.00 11.30 -2.45
N ALA A 34 2.00 10.03 -2.85
CA ALA A 34 0.83 9.18 -2.85
C ALA A 34 1.07 7.96 -1.94
N ASN A 35 0.08 7.68 -1.10
CA ASN A 35 0.08 6.51 -0.22
C ASN A 35 -1.10 5.61 -0.58
N PHE A 36 -0.87 4.33 -0.62
CA PHE A 36 -1.91 3.33 -0.80
C PHE A 36 -1.49 1.99 -0.18
N CYS A 37 -2.45 1.13 0.07
CA CYS A 37 -2.22 -0.22 0.58
C CYS A 37 -2.57 -1.24 -0.50
N ILE A 38 -1.75 -2.27 -0.64
CA ILE A 38 -2.01 -3.39 -1.53
C ILE A 38 -2.22 -4.67 -0.74
N ALA A 39 -3.12 -5.52 -1.23
CA ALA A 39 -3.33 -6.88 -0.78
C ALA A 39 -2.68 -7.84 -1.78
N ALA A 40 -1.69 -8.58 -1.34
CA ALA A 40 -1.02 -9.61 -2.12
C ALA A 40 -1.45 -10.98 -1.63
N ASN A 41 -2.12 -11.74 -2.48
CA ASN A 41 -2.65 -13.05 -2.14
C ASN A 41 -1.61 -14.14 -2.39
N ARG A 42 -1.47 -15.05 -1.44
CA ARG A 42 -0.66 -16.24 -1.54
C ARG A 42 -1.52 -17.48 -1.32
N LYS A 43 -1.40 -18.44 -2.22
CA LYS A 43 -2.02 -19.76 -2.05
C LYS A 43 -0.94 -20.79 -1.76
N TYR A 44 -1.14 -21.60 -0.76
CA TYR A 44 -0.25 -22.71 -0.42
C TYR A 44 -1.04 -23.94 0.04
N ARG A 45 -0.40 -25.08 0.05
CA ARG A 45 -0.99 -26.31 0.60
C ARG A 45 -0.42 -26.54 1.98
N ASP A 46 -1.32 -26.84 2.92
CA ASP A 46 -0.93 -27.20 4.28
C ASP A 46 -0.47 -28.66 4.37
N SER A 47 -0.08 -29.09 5.57
CA SER A 47 0.34 -30.48 5.85
C SER A 47 -0.74 -31.53 5.56
N ASN A 48 -2.01 -31.13 5.49
CA ASN A 48 -3.14 -31.98 5.17
C ASN A 48 -3.50 -31.96 3.68
N ASN A 49 -2.62 -31.37 2.84
CA ASN A 49 -2.81 -31.19 1.39
C ASN A 49 -4.03 -30.33 1.01
N GLN A 50 -4.54 -29.52 1.96
CA GLN A 50 -5.62 -28.57 1.72
C GLN A 50 -5.04 -27.24 1.23
N VAL A 51 -5.74 -26.61 0.27
CA VAL A 51 -5.35 -25.31 -0.25
C VAL A 51 -5.76 -24.23 0.75
N GLN A 52 -4.77 -23.53 1.28
CA GLN A 52 -4.94 -22.36 2.14
C GLN A 52 -4.65 -21.08 1.35
N GLU A 53 -5.34 -20.02 1.69
CA GLU A 53 -5.11 -18.68 1.13
C GLU A 53 -4.73 -17.73 2.26
N GLU A 54 -3.66 -16.98 2.04
CA GLU A 54 -3.14 -15.98 2.95
C GLU A 54 -3.01 -14.65 2.20
N VAL A 55 -3.37 -13.56 2.85
CA VAL A 55 -3.28 -12.21 2.28
C VAL A 55 -2.23 -11.41 3.05
N CYS A 56 -1.28 -10.83 2.32
CA CYS A 56 -0.32 -9.89 2.87
C CYS A 56 -0.75 -8.45 2.53
N TYR A 57 -1.00 -7.66 3.55
CA TYR A 57 -1.29 -6.23 3.40
C TYR A 57 -0.04 -5.42 3.63
N VAL A 58 0.31 -4.56 2.67
CA VAL A 58 1.50 -3.72 2.78
C VAL A 58 1.25 -2.32 2.25
N GLY A 59 1.72 -1.32 3.01
CA GLY A 59 1.69 0.08 2.62
C GLY A 59 2.74 0.39 1.55
N VAL A 60 2.38 1.22 0.59
CA VAL A 60 3.25 1.69 -0.49
C VAL A 60 3.23 3.21 -0.53
N VAL A 61 4.40 3.80 -0.63
CA VAL A 61 4.61 5.24 -0.77
C VAL A 61 5.26 5.51 -2.12
N ALA A 62 4.64 6.37 -2.91
CA ALA A 62 5.18 6.86 -4.18
C ALA A 62 5.46 8.37 -4.08
N TRP A 63 6.50 8.83 -4.76
CA TRP A 63 6.97 10.21 -4.73
C TRP A 63 7.01 10.84 -6.12
N ASN A 64 6.91 12.17 -6.18
CA ASN A 64 7.05 12.97 -7.40
C ASN A 64 6.08 12.54 -8.52
N ALA A 65 6.57 12.44 -9.75
CA ALA A 65 5.78 12.05 -10.92
C ALA A 65 5.11 10.67 -10.77
N LEU A 66 5.73 9.75 -10.01
CA LEU A 66 5.15 8.45 -9.74
C LEU A 66 3.91 8.58 -8.83
N ALA A 67 3.93 9.49 -7.85
CA ALA A 67 2.79 9.79 -7.00
C ALA A 67 1.60 10.33 -7.81
N GLU A 68 1.85 11.26 -8.72
CA GLU A 68 0.83 11.82 -9.61
C GLU A 68 0.23 10.75 -10.52
N SER A 69 1.08 9.90 -11.09
CA SER A 69 0.64 8.79 -11.94
C SER A 69 -0.23 7.80 -11.18
N CYS A 70 0.13 7.47 -9.94
CA CYS A 70 -0.66 6.58 -9.08
C CYS A 70 -2.03 7.20 -8.77
N TYR A 71 -2.05 8.46 -8.36
CA TYR A 71 -3.28 9.14 -8.01
C TYR A 71 -4.26 9.24 -9.19
N ASN A 72 -3.76 9.52 -10.39
CA ASN A 72 -4.58 9.68 -11.57
C ASN A 72 -5.09 8.36 -12.16
N ARG A 73 -4.36 7.26 -11.96
CA ARG A 73 -4.61 6.00 -12.67
C ARG A 73 -5.11 4.87 -11.78
N LEU A 74 -4.88 4.92 -10.47
CA LEU A 74 -5.23 3.87 -9.54
C LEU A 74 -6.54 4.17 -8.82
N LYS A 75 -7.28 3.10 -8.57
CA LYS A 75 -8.50 3.08 -7.76
C LYS A 75 -8.49 1.82 -6.90
N LYS A 76 -9.37 1.75 -5.89
CA LYS A 76 -9.63 0.53 -5.15
C LYS A 76 -9.83 -0.65 -6.12
N GLY A 77 -9.15 -1.75 -5.88
CA GLY A 77 -9.20 -2.94 -6.73
C GLY A 77 -8.26 -2.94 -7.94
N SER A 78 -7.56 -1.84 -8.22
CA SER A 78 -6.54 -1.80 -9.28
C SER A 78 -5.43 -2.79 -9.00
N ALA A 79 -5.01 -3.54 -10.01
CA ALA A 79 -3.88 -4.45 -9.93
C ALA A 79 -2.58 -3.72 -10.28
N VAL A 80 -1.56 -3.90 -9.45
CA VAL A 80 -0.23 -3.29 -9.63
C VAL A 80 0.88 -4.29 -9.34
N LEU A 81 2.00 -4.10 -10.01
CA LEU A 81 3.29 -4.66 -9.61
C LEU A 81 4.16 -3.51 -9.12
N VAL A 82 4.62 -3.60 -7.89
CA VAL A 82 5.43 -2.59 -7.22
C VAL A 82 6.84 -3.11 -7.05
N GLU A 83 7.80 -2.34 -7.48
CA GLU A 83 9.22 -2.53 -7.23
C GLU A 83 9.75 -1.36 -6.41
N GLY A 84 10.47 -1.65 -5.35
CA GLY A 84 10.99 -0.62 -4.46
C GLY A 84 11.88 -1.16 -3.37
N GLU A 85 11.99 -0.41 -2.30
CA GLU A 85 12.75 -0.74 -1.11
C GLU A 85 11.88 -0.66 0.14
N MET A 86 12.16 -1.52 1.12
CA MET A 86 11.50 -1.42 2.42
C MET A 86 12.07 -0.24 3.20
N GLN A 87 11.18 0.54 3.79
CA GLN A 87 11.55 1.57 4.75
C GLN A 87 10.74 1.44 6.04
N SER A 88 11.36 1.79 7.14
CA SER A 88 10.70 1.86 8.45
C SER A 88 10.50 3.31 8.84
N ARG A 89 9.30 3.65 9.28
CA ARG A 89 8.99 4.94 9.90
C ARG A 89 8.53 4.74 11.33
N THR A 90 9.06 5.57 12.19
CA THR A 90 8.64 5.66 13.59
C THR A 90 7.76 6.89 13.77
N TRP A 91 6.61 6.72 14.40
CA TRP A 91 5.74 7.83 14.76
C TRP A 91 5.22 7.68 16.19
N LYS A 92 4.94 8.82 16.81
CA LYS A 92 4.34 8.86 18.15
C LYS A 92 2.85 9.00 18.01
N ALA A 93 2.10 8.06 18.57
CA ALA A 93 0.65 8.15 18.66
C ALA A 93 0.24 9.22 19.69
N PRO A 94 -0.99 9.75 19.60
CA PRO A 94 -1.50 10.74 20.57
C PRO A 94 -1.51 10.24 22.02
N ASP A 95 -1.52 8.93 22.23
CA ASP A 95 -1.42 8.27 23.55
C ASP A 95 0.02 8.19 24.09
N GLY A 96 1.00 8.73 23.35
CA GLY A 96 2.43 8.70 23.69
C GLY A 96 3.15 7.41 23.30
N SER A 97 2.45 6.42 22.75
CA SER A 97 3.07 5.18 22.26
C SER A 97 3.89 5.44 21.00
N VAL A 98 5.05 4.78 20.91
CA VAL A 98 5.91 4.81 19.74
C VAL A 98 5.57 3.60 18.88
N ARG A 99 5.22 3.83 17.61
CA ARG A 99 4.90 2.77 16.65
C ARG A 99 5.84 2.82 15.47
N ASN A 100 6.31 1.65 15.07
CA ASN A 100 7.09 1.47 13.86
C ASN A 100 6.17 0.91 12.77
N VAL A 101 6.20 1.55 11.62
CA VAL A 101 5.49 1.11 10.42
C VAL A 101 6.51 0.79 9.36
N VAL A 102 6.37 -0.39 8.75
CA VAL A 102 7.20 -0.81 7.61
C VAL A 102 6.36 -0.67 6.35
N GLU A 103 6.89 0.02 5.37
CA GLU A 103 6.24 0.30 4.10
C GLU A 103 7.22 0.14 2.94
N ILE A 104 6.72 0.05 1.72
CA ILE A 104 7.54 0.01 0.51
C ILE A 104 7.62 1.41 -0.08
N LYS A 105 8.82 1.96 -0.17
CA LYS A 105 9.09 3.14 -0.99
C LYS A 105 9.23 2.70 -2.45
N ALA A 106 8.22 2.99 -3.25
CA ALA A 106 8.18 2.57 -4.64
C ALA A 106 9.21 3.33 -5.48
N ARG A 107 9.96 2.58 -6.29
CA ARG A 107 10.84 3.10 -7.35
C ARG A 107 10.17 2.99 -8.70
N HIS A 108 9.45 1.89 -8.93
CA HIS A 108 8.72 1.60 -10.15
C HIS A 108 7.38 0.96 -9.82
N ILE A 109 6.34 1.32 -10.55
CA ILE A 109 5.02 0.71 -10.46
C ILE A 109 4.51 0.42 -11.86
N GLN A 110 4.22 -0.84 -12.10
CA GLN A 110 3.57 -1.28 -13.32
C GLN A 110 2.06 -1.43 -13.08
N PHE A 111 1.28 -0.70 -13.86
CA PHE A 111 -0.18 -0.76 -13.81
C PHE A 111 -0.65 -1.96 -14.63
N LEU A 112 -1.23 -2.96 -13.98
CA LEU A 112 -1.62 -4.23 -14.61
C LEU A 112 -3.06 -4.24 -15.12
N ASN A 113 -3.88 -3.30 -14.69
CA ASN A 113 -5.22 -3.17 -15.24
C ASN A 113 -5.13 -2.72 -16.69
N LYS A 114 -5.75 -3.48 -17.58
CA LYS A 114 -6.02 -3.00 -18.95
C LYS A 114 -6.85 -1.71 -18.83
N SER A 115 -6.48 -0.69 -19.58
CA SER A 115 -7.35 0.48 -19.78
C SER A 115 -8.67 -0.05 -20.35
N ILE A 116 -9.69 -0.16 -19.53
CA ILE A 116 -11.03 -0.42 -20.01
C ILE A 116 -11.44 0.88 -20.69
N LYS A 117 -11.47 0.91 -22.03
CA LYS A 117 -12.28 1.91 -22.73
C LYS A 117 -13.68 1.83 -22.11
N PRO A 118 -14.32 2.95 -21.83
CA PRO A 118 -15.67 2.92 -21.29
C PRO A 118 -16.58 2.30 -22.33
N GLU A 119 -16.84 1.01 -22.22
CA GLU A 119 -17.91 0.34 -22.91
C GLU A 119 -19.16 0.52 -22.05
N LYS A 120 -20.18 1.06 -22.72
CA LYS A 120 -21.49 1.46 -22.28
C LYS A 120 -22.06 0.47 -21.25
N ALA A 121 -22.49 1.00 -20.12
CA ALA A 121 -23.14 0.27 -19.04
C ALA A 121 -24.34 -0.55 -19.55
N GLU A 122 -24.25 -1.87 -19.41
CA GLU A 122 -25.42 -2.73 -19.28
C GLU A 122 -25.42 -3.32 -17.87
N ALA A 123 -26.44 -2.96 -17.12
CA ALA A 123 -26.68 -3.45 -15.78
C ALA A 123 -26.95 -4.95 -15.82
N HIS A 124 -26.14 -5.74 -15.14
CA HIS A 124 -26.51 -7.08 -14.74
C HIS A 124 -26.38 -7.18 -13.22
N ASP A 125 -27.55 -7.17 -12.64
CA ASP A 125 -27.81 -7.36 -11.22
C ASP A 125 -27.58 -8.84 -10.87
N THR A 126 -26.53 -9.13 -10.09
CA THR A 126 -26.39 -10.43 -9.44
C THR A 126 -25.97 -10.19 -7.99
N PRO A 127 -26.78 -10.62 -7.01
CA PRO A 127 -26.46 -10.42 -5.61
C PRO A 127 -25.31 -11.33 -5.19
N VAL A 128 -24.24 -10.73 -4.68
CA VAL A 128 -23.12 -11.42 -4.05
C VAL A 128 -23.52 -11.77 -2.60
N PRO A 129 -23.39 -13.02 -2.15
CA PRO A 129 -23.69 -13.35 -0.76
C PRO A 129 -22.67 -12.68 0.17
N ALA A 130 -23.20 -12.04 1.21
CA ALA A 130 -22.42 -11.41 2.26
C ALA A 130 -21.61 -12.47 3.03
N GLY A 131 -20.33 -12.52 2.77
CA GLY A 131 -19.33 -13.21 3.61
C GLY A 131 -18.78 -12.21 4.62
N THR A 132 -18.93 -12.53 5.89
CA THR A 132 -18.46 -11.78 7.04
C THR A 132 -16.96 -11.53 6.93
N THR A 133 -16.55 -10.34 6.57
CA THR A 133 -15.14 -9.95 6.56
C THR A 133 -14.86 -9.20 7.86
N THR A 134 -13.96 -9.75 8.61
CA THR A 134 -13.46 -9.29 9.89
C THR A 134 -12.98 -7.84 9.82
N THR A 135 -13.51 -7.03 10.70
CA THR A 135 -13.31 -5.59 10.87
C THR A 135 -11.89 -5.15 11.30
N MET A 136 -10.90 -6.04 11.25
CA MET A 136 -9.53 -5.72 11.70
C MET A 136 -8.75 -4.83 10.72
N ASP A 137 -9.07 -4.89 9.43
CA ASP A 137 -8.27 -4.25 8.39
C ASP A 137 -8.62 -2.78 8.19
N ASP A 138 -9.87 -2.40 8.44
CA ASP A 138 -10.33 -1.02 8.31
C ASP A 138 -9.80 -0.12 9.43
N GLU A 139 -9.70 -0.62 10.66
CA GLU A 139 -9.13 0.15 11.78
C GLU A 139 -7.64 0.45 11.62
N LEU A 140 -6.88 -0.49 11.04
CA LEU A 140 -5.45 -0.30 10.84
C LEU A 140 -5.19 0.76 9.76
N PHE A 141 -6.00 0.77 8.71
CA PHE A 141 -5.85 1.70 7.60
C PHE A 141 -6.41 3.10 7.93
N ASP A 142 -7.52 3.19 8.64
CA ASP A 142 -8.09 4.47 9.08
C ASP A 142 -7.16 5.17 10.09
N ARG A 143 -6.46 4.41 10.92
CA ARG A 143 -5.36 4.93 11.76
C ARG A 143 -4.19 5.43 10.93
N TYR A 144 -3.92 4.79 9.79
CA TYR A 144 -2.86 5.21 8.86
C TYR A 144 -3.22 6.50 8.15
N ALA A 145 -4.48 6.63 7.69
CA ALA A 145 -4.98 7.78 6.96
C ALA A 145 -5.27 8.99 7.87
N ALA A 146 -5.83 8.75 9.06
CA ALA A 146 -6.17 9.82 10.01
C ALA A 146 -4.93 10.52 10.59
N HIS A 147 -3.81 9.79 10.70
CA HIS A 147 -2.58 10.35 11.25
C HIS A 147 -1.83 11.24 10.26
N ASP A 148 -1.98 10.97 8.97
CA ASP A 148 -1.37 11.76 7.91
C ASP A 148 -2.02 13.14 7.75
N ALA A 149 -3.29 13.29 8.15
CA ALA A 149 -4.00 14.56 8.13
C ALA A 149 -3.56 15.53 9.27
N SER A 150 -2.94 15.01 10.34
CA SER A 150 -2.53 15.83 11.49
C SER A 150 -1.08 16.33 11.41
N ILE A 151 -0.26 15.81 10.49
CA ILE A 151 1.16 16.21 10.33
C ILE A 151 1.31 17.51 9.50
N GLY A 152 0.21 18.10 9.03
CA GLY A 152 0.22 19.37 8.31
C GLY A 152 0.63 20.60 9.14
N LYS A 153 0.96 20.46 10.42
CA LYS A 153 1.44 21.54 11.31
C LYS A 153 2.48 21.02 12.30
N GLY A 154 3.66 20.75 11.85
CA GLY A 154 4.77 20.44 12.74
C GLY A 154 6.05 20.24 11.96
N GLU A 155 7.02 21.09 12.20
CA GLU A 155 8.39 21.03 11.70
C GLU A 155 8.99 19.64 11.91
N LEU A 156 9.60 19.11 10.84
CA LEU A 156 10.50 17.98 10.94
C LEU A 156 11.82 18.48 11.55
N PRO A 157 12.29 17.96 12.67
CA PRO A 157 13.69 18.13 13.05
C PRO A 157 14.55 17.34 12.08
N LEU A 158 15.63 17.98 11.67
CA LEU A 158 16.74 17.44 10.87
C LEU A 158 17.30 16.15 11.47
#